data_62df213e3e9684e30a920c3b831cfd21
#
_entry.id   62df213e3e9684e30a920c3b831cfd21
#
_cell.length_a   1.000
_cell.length_b   1.000
_cell.length_c   1.000
_cell.angle_alpha   90.00
_cell.angle_beta   90.00
_cell.angle_gamma   90.00
#
_symmetry.space_group_name_H-M   'P 1'
#
loop_
_entity.id
_entity.type
_entity.pdbx_description
1 polymer ?
#
loop_
_entity_poly.entity_id
_entity_poly.type
_entity_poly.pdbx_seq_one_letter_code
_entity_poly.pdbx_strand_id
1 'polypeptide(L)'
;VFGTTNEGKRLYGEGYGYEADIYGAVLGFDYTASCGATIGLAFNVGQADSNSVGDGIKVDNDSDFYGVSLYAAQQLGDFNLRADVGYTKLKNDLSTNTVFGQVKESEDADVFTFGVGTEYLAKFGALNIVPHAGIRLTRIDMDDSKFGADYDTMTVYQMPLGVAFSGTFDTNGWKVAPMVDLSVVPTFGDKDVKYTFVGASDSNRVFDSNPIRATIGVEAQKDAWTFGLNYGLTAGGDDRMNNAFNANLRYSF
;
A
#
# COMPACT_ATOMS: atom_id res chain seq x y z
N VAL A 1 -6.67 -2.79 -11.36
CA VAL A 1 -6.85 -1.39 -10.94
C VAL A 1 -7.02 -1.34 -9.45
N PHE A 2 -6.60 -0.26 -8.84
CA PHE A 2 -6.75 -0.04 -7.41
C PHE A 2 -7.08 1.44 -7.15
N GLY A 3 -7.70 1.68 -6.01
CA GLY A 3 -7.92 3.00 -5.46
C GLY A 3 -7.84 2.94 -3.95
N THR A 4 -7.36 3.99 -3.32
CA THR A 4 -7.31 4.11 -1.87
C THR A 4 -7.56 5.54 -1.45
N THR A 5 -8.33 5.72 -0.40
CA THR A 5 -8.52 7.01 0.28
C THR A 5 -7.88 6.94 1.64
N ASN A 6 -7.08 7.93 1.96
CA ASN A 6 -6.41 8.05 3.24
C ASN A 6 -6.84 9.34 3.93
N GLU A 7 -7.18 9.25 5.20
CA GLU A 7 -7.49 10.40 6.04
C GLU A 7 -6.68 10.35 7.32
N GLY A 8 -6.12 11.49 7.72
CA GLY A 8 -5.50 11.69 9.01
C GLY A 8 -5.95 13.02 9.61
N LYS A 9 -6.93 13.00 10.52
CA LYS A 9 -7.62 14.19 11.00
C LYS A 9 -6.91 14.97 12.10
N ARG A 10 -5.95 14.34 12.81
CA ARG A 10 -5.25 14.95 13.94
C ARG A 10 -3.80 14.51 14.02
N LEU A 11 -2.96 15.03 13.15
CA LEU A 11 -1.55 14.66 13.15
C LEU A 11 -0.74 15.29 14.29
N TYR A 12 -1.18 16.44 14.83
CA TYR A 12 -0.46 17.25 15.81
C TYR A 12 -1.36 17.91 16.86
N GLY A 13 -2.31 17.14 17.42
CA GLY A 13 -3.14 17.60 18.53
C GLY A 13 -4.34 18.43 18.12
N GLU A 14 -4.22 19.60 17.57
CA GLU A 14 -5.36 20.43 17.17
C GLU A 14 -5.19 21.01 15.77
N GLY A 15 -6.08 20.65 14.84
CA GLY A 15 -6.34 21.42 13.62
C GLY A 15 -5.51 21.08 12.40
N TYR A 16 -4.62 20.08 12.42
CA TYR A 16 -3.82 19.71 11.26
C TYR A 16 -4.04 18.24 10.87
N GLY A 17 -4.33 18.02 9.61
CA GLY A 17 -4.53 16.69 9.04
C GLY A 17 -4.29 16.69 7.54
N TYR A 18 -4.54 15.56 6.90
CA TYR A 18 -4.53 15.41 5.45
C TYR A 18 -5.64 14.49 4.97
N GLU A 19 -6.04 14.69 3.74
CA GLU A 19 -6.85 13.75 2.95
C GLU A 19 -6.05 13.42 1.70
N ALA A 20 -6.05 12.15 1.28
CA ALA A 20 -5.35 11.74 0.07
C ALA A 20 -6.13 10.64 -0.65
N ASP A 21 -6.34 10.85 -1.94
CA ASP A 21 -6.94 9.89 -2.86
C ASP A 21 -5.87 9.38 -3.82
N ILE A 22 -5.70 8.06 -3.91
CA ILE A 22 -4.71 7.42 -4.76
C ILE A 22 -5.44 6.43 -5.66
N TYR A 23 -5.16 6.46 -6.95
CA TYR A 23 -5.72 5.53 -7.92
C TYR A 23 -4.70 5.15 -8.99
N GLY A 24 -4.81 3.93 -9.47
CA GLY A 24 -3.84 3.46 -10.45
C GLY A 24 -4.16 2.08 -11.02
N ALA A 25 -3.25 1.62 -11.85
CA ALA A 25 -3.29 0.33 -12.49
C ALA A 25 -1.96 -0.41 -12.34
N VAL A 26 -2.06 -1.72 -12.27
CA VAL A 26 -0.91 -2.62 -12.31
C VAL A 26 -1.10 -3.58 -13.48
N LEU A 27 -0.06 -3.76 -14.28
CA LEU A 27 0.02 -4.79 -15.31
C LEU A 27 1.17 -5.73 -14.96
N GLY A 28 0.87 -7.02 -14.82
CA GLY A 28 1.86 -8.02 -14.44
C GLY A 28 1.84 -9.24 -15.34
N PHE A 29 2.99 -9.88 -15.41
CA PHE A 29 3.21 -11.16 -16.11
C PHE A 29 3.96 -12.08 -15.16
N ASP A 30 3.50 -13.32 -15.04
CA ASP A 30 4.19 -14.33 -14.26
C ASP A 30 4.26 -15.66 -15.00
N TYR A 31 5.24 -16.45 -14.57
CA TYR A 31 5.43 -17.81 -15.00
C TYR A 31 5.49 -18.73 -13.79
N THR A 32 4.71 -19.80 -13.82
CA THR A 32 4.74 -20.83 -12.80
C THR A 32 5.40 -22.09 -13.36
N ALA A 33 6.53 -22.45 -12.77
CA ALA A 33 7.26 -23.66 -13.13
C ALA A 33 6.54 -24.92 -12.64
N SER A 34 6.88 -26.09 -13.20
CA SER A 34 6.32 -27.38 -12.81
C SER A 34 6.56 -27.77 -11.35
N CYS A 35 7.56 -27.20 -10.69
CA CYS A 35 7.81 -27.35 -9.26
C CYS A 35 6.93 -26.47 -8.36
N GLY A 36 6.00 -25.69 -8.95
CA GLY A 36 5.12 -24.76 -8.22
C GLY A 36 5.75 -23.41 -7.88
N ALA A 37 6.99 -23.15 -8.31
CA ALA A 37 7.60 -21.84 -8.17
C ALA A 37 7.03 -20.86 -9.19
N THR A 38 6.58 -19.71 -8.74
CA THR A 38 6.12 -18.62 -9.59
C THR A 38 7.09 -17.46 -9.51
N ILE A 39 7.45 -16.87 -10.64
CA ILE A 39 8.19 -15.60 -10.71
C ILE A 39 7.46 -14.67 -11.67
N GLY A 40 7.37 -13.40 -11.30
CA GLY A 40 6.66 -12.42 -12.10
C GLY A 40 7.24 -11.03 -12.02
N LEU A 41 6.87 -10.25 -13.01
CA LEU A 41 7.21 -8.83 -13.16
C LEU A 41 5.91 -8.04 -13.25
N ALA A 42 5.83 -6.91 -12.57
CA ALA A 42 4.68 -6.02 -12.61
C ALA A 42 5.12 -4.57 -12.80
N PHE A 43 4.31 -3.81 -13.53
CA PHE A 43 4.44 -2.38 -13.74
C PHE A 43 3.23 -1.69 -13.13
N ASN A 44 3.46 -0.64 -12.38
CA ASN A 44 2.40 0.20 -11.81
C ASN A 44 2.49 1.62 -12.33
N VAL A 45 1.32 2.24 -12.45
CA VAL A 45 1.17 3.64 -12.82
C VAL A 45 -0.10 4.18 -12.16
N GLY A 46 -0.06 5.42 -11.72
CA GLY A 46 -1.23 6.04 -11.11
C GLY A 46 -0.98 7.49 -10.72
N GLN A 47 -1.97 8.03 -10.02
CA GLN A 47 -1.99 9.39 -9.52
C GLN A 47 -2.43 9.39 -8.07
N ALA A 48 -2.01 10.43 -7.35
CA ALA A 48 -2.44 10.68 -5.98
C ALA A 48 -2.68 12.17 -5.80
N ASP A 49 -3.86 12.51 -5.30
CA ASP A 49 -4.24 13.87 -4.96
C ASP A 49 -4.30 13.95 -3.43
N SER A 50 -3.58 14.88 -2.83
CA SER A 50 -3.59 15.05 -1.38
C SER A 50 -3.70 16.50 -0.97
N ASN A 51 -4.49 16.74 0.06
CA ASN A 51 -4.78 18.09 0.57
C ASN A 51 -4.58 18.13 2.07
N SER A 52 -3.94 19.19 2.56
CA SER A 52 -3.93 19.47 4.00
C SER A 52 -5.29 19.93 4.49
N VAL A 53 -5.74 19.39 5.63
CA VAL A 53 -6.99 19.80 6.31
C VAL A 53 -6.68 20.42 7.66
N GLY A 54 -7.45 21.47 8.02
CA GLY A 54 -7.30 22.19 9.31
C GLY A 54 -7.14 23.69 9.14
N ASP A 55 -6.75 24.35 10.22
CA ASP A 55 -6.70 25.82 10.30
C ASP A 55 -5.35 26.44 9.84
N GLY A 56 -4.43 25.63 9.36
CA GLY A 56 -3.09 26.06 8.91
C GLY A 56 -3.03 26.52 7.46
N ILE A 57 -1.79 26.65 6.98
CA ILE A 57 -1.51 26.91 5.56
C ILE A 57 -1.97 25.68 4.77
N LYS A 58 -2.84 25.90 3.79
CA LYS A 58 -3.31 24.83 2.92
C LYS A 58 -2.25 24.49 1.89
N VAL A 59 -1.91 23.21 1.82
CA VAL A 59 -1.02 22.65 0.82
C VAL A 59 -1.82 21.61 0.03
N ASP A 60 -1.86 21.77 -1.27
CA ASP A 60 -2.40 20.82 -2.22
C ASP A 60 -1.22 20.14 -2.92
N ASN A 61 -1.26 18.82 -3.08
CA ASN A 61 -0.22 18.06 -3.75
C ASN A 61 -0.86 17.09 -4.76
N ASP A 62 -0.54 17.30 -6.03
CA ASP A 62 -0.88 16.41 -7.12
C ASP A 62 0.35 15.56 -7.45
N SER A 63 0.22 14.25 -7.44
CA SER A 63 1.33 13.33 -7.64
C SER A 63 1.04 12.34 -8.76
N ASP A 64 1.98 12.18 -9.67
CA ASP A 64 2.03 11.08 -10.62
C ASP A 64 3.05 10.04 -10.16
N PHE A 65 2.73 8.76 -10.26
CA PHE A 65 3.69 7.71 -9.96
C PHE A 65 3.74 6.61 -11.00
N TYR A 66 4.93 6.02 -11.15
CA TYR A 66 5.16 4.84 -11.96
C TYR A 66 6.25 3.98 -11.35
N GLY A 67 6.14 2.68 -11.53
CA GLY A 67 7.11 1.78 -10.92
C GLY A 67 7.13 0.38 -11.54
N VAL A 68 8.06 -0.40 -11.04
CA VAL A 68 8.28 -1.79 -11.44
C VAL A 68 8.50 -2.65 -10.20
N SER A 69 8.01 -3.88 -10.24
CA SER A 69 8.22 -4.85 -9.18
C SER A 69 8.54 -6.22 -9.75
N LEU A 70 9.44 -6.93 -9.09
CA LEU A 70 9.71 -8.34 -9.29
C LEU A 70 9.14 -9.10 -8.09
N TYR A 71 8.44 -10.19 -8.33
CA TYR A 71 7.90 -11.02 -7.26
C TYR A 71 8.11 -12.50 -7.53
N ALA A 72 8.16 -13.26 -6.45
CA ALA A 72 8.26 -14.70 -6.48
C ALA A 72 7.37 -15.33 -5.41
N ALA A 73 6.85 -16.52 -5.70
CA ALA A 73 6.08 -17.32 -4.76
C ALA A 73 6.45 -18.80 -4.92
N GLN A 74 6.40 -19.54 -3.80
CA GLN A 74 6.65 -20.98 -3.78
C GLN A 74 5.68 -21.69 -2.83
N GLN A 75 4.95 -22.65 -3.38
CA GLN A 75 4.13 -23.54 -2.57
C GLN A 75 4.99 -24.69 -2.03
N LEU A 76 5.00 -24.86 -0.70
CA LEU A 76 5.71 -25.92 0.02
C LEU A 76 4.73 -26.68 0.92
N GLY A 77 4.06 -27.68 0.39
CA GLY A 77 2.96 -28.36 1.08
C GLY A 77 1.81 -27.37 1.35
N ASP A 78 1.44 -27.22 2.61
CA ASP A 78 0.39 -26.27 3.02
C ASP A 78 0.92 -24.85 3.26
N PHE A 79 2.22 -24.63 3.14
CA PHE A 79 2.83 -23.30 3.22
C PHE A 79 2.97 -22.66 1.85
N ASN A 80 2.69 -21.37 1.76
CA ASN A 80 3.00 -20.53 0.63
C ASN A 80 3.98 -19.45 1.06
N LEU A 81 5.16 -19.44 0.45
CA LEU A 81 6.19 -18.41 0.65
C LEU A 81 6.12 -17.42 -0.50
N ARG A 82 6.25 -16.14 -0.19
CA ARG A 82 6.28 -15.07 -1.19
C ARG A 82 7.35 -14.04 -0.86
N ALA A 83 7.94 -13.47 -1.90
CA ALA A 83 8.87 -12.36 -1.80
C ALA A 83 8.62 -11.37 -2.94
N ASP A 84 8.85 -10.09 -2.67
CA ASP A 84 8.77 -9.05 -3.69
C ASP A 84 9.83 -7.98 -3.47
N VAL A 85 10.24 -7.37 -4.55
CA VAL A 85 11.05 -6.16 -4.57
C VAL A 85 10.46 -5.18 -5.58
N GLY A 86 10.35 -3.92 -5.21
CA GLY A 86 9.75 -2.90 -6.05
C GLY A 86 10.50 -1.58 -5.98
N TYR A 87 10.40 -0.84 -7.06
CA TYR A 87 10.85 0.54 -7.17
C TYR A 87 9.73 1.37 -7.80
N THR A 88 9.40 2.50 -7.19
CA THR A 88 8.40 3.44 -7.68
C THR A 88 8.95 4.85 -7.58
N LYS A 89 8.84 5.60 -8.67
CA LYS A 89 9.13 7.02 -8.69
C LYS A 89 7.81 7.80 -8.58
N LEU A 90 7.80 8.78 -7.69
CA LEU A 90 6.72 9.75 -7.54
C LEU A 90 7.20 11.11 -8.04
N LYS A 91 6.32 11.83 -8.71
CA LYS A 91 6.49 13.23 -9.08
C LYS A 91 5.39 14.01 -8.39
N ASN A 92 5.77 14.90 -7.50
CA ASN A 92 4.85 15.67 -6.67
C ASN A 92 4.85 17.11 -7.17
N ASP A 93 3.68 17.66 -7.41
CA ASP A 93 3.45 19.07 -7.70
C ASP A 93 2.70 19.70 -6.53
N LEU A 94 3.45 20.36 -5.66
CA LEU A 94 2.91 21.04 -4.48
C LEU A 94 2.48 22.46 -4.81
N SER A 95 1.35 22.86 -4.29
CA SER A 95 0.91 24.24 -4.35
C SER A 95 0.38 24.73 -3.00
N THR A 96 0.72 25.96 -2.65
CA THR A 96 0.21 26.61 -1.44
C THR A 96 -0.08 28.07 -1.70
N ASN A 97 -1.14 28.58 -1.08
CA ASN A 97 -1.52 29.98 -1.14
C ASN A 97 -0.99 30.71 0.10
N THR A 98 -0.10 31.64 -0.12
CA THR A 98 0.45 32.52 0.94
C THR A 98 -0.10 33.93 0.82
N VAL A 99 0.16 34.79 1.83
CA VAL A 99 -0.18 36.23 1.79
C VAL A 99 0.54 36.99 0.67
N PHE A 100 1.61 36.42 0.10
CA PHE A 100 2.37 36.98 -1.01
C PHE A 100 1.99 36.40 -2.38
N GLY A 101 1.01 35.47 -2.44
CA GLY A 101 0.56 34.81 -3.65
C GLY A 101 0.72 33.30 -3.58
N GLN A 102 0.38 32.63 -4.69
CA GLN A 102 0.52 31.19 -4.82
C GLN A 102 2.00 30.81 -5.04
N VAL A 103 2.48 29.88 -4.23
CA VAL A 103 3.79 29.24 -4.37
C VAL A 103 3.56 27.84 -4.95
N LYS A 104 4.34 27.47 -5.96
CA LYS A 104 4.32 26.13 -6.57
C LYS A 104 5.71 25.54 -6.55
N GLU A 105 5.79 24.26 -6.25
CA GLU A 105 7.01 23.49 -6.23
C GLU A 105 6.77 22.08 -6.79
N SER A 106 7.76 21.54 -7.49
CA SER A 106 7.75 20.15 -7.94
C SER A 106 8.94 19.45 -7.31
N GLU A 107 8.66 18.35 -6.61
CA GLU A 107 9.64 17.51 -5.93
C GLU A 107 9.43 16.04 -6.34
N ASP A 108 10.52 15.35 -6.62
CA ASP A 108 10.47 13.92 -6.91
C ASP A 108 10.71 13.12 -5.60
N ALA A 109 10.17 11.90 -5.57
CA ALA A 109 10.48 10.95 -4.50
C ALA A 109 10.68 9.56 -5.10
N ASP A 110 11.68 8.86 -4.57
CA ASP A 110 12.01 7.49 -4.93
C ASP A 110 11.59 6.54 -3.80
N VAL A 111 10.79 5.53 -4.12
CA VAL A 111 10.31 4.54 -3.16
C VAL A 111 10.83 3.16 -3.54
N PHE A 112 11.64 2.57 -2.67
CA PHE A 112 12.08 1.20 -2.77
C PHE A 112 11.35 0.34 -1.75
N THR A 113 10.84 -0.82 -2.18
CA THR A 113 10.17 -1.79 -1.31
C THR A 113 10.81 -3.16 -1.42
N PHE A 114 10.86 -3.88 -0.30
CA PHE A 114 11.20 -5.28 -0.24
C PHE A 114 10.26 -5.98 0.74
N GLY A 115 9.66 -7.09 0.32
CA GLY A 115 8.73 -7.86 1.14
C GLY A 115 9.05 -9.35 1.13
N VAL A 116 8.84 -10.00 2.27
CA VAL A 116 8.83 -11.47 2.41
C VAL A 116 7.64 -11.83 3.27
N GLY A 117 6.89 -12.87 2.89
CA GLY A 117 5.75 -13.33 3.64
C GLY A 117 5.52 -14.84 3.53
N THR A 118 4.79 -15.36 4.47
CA THR A 118 4.35 -16.76 4.49
C THR A 118 2.90 -16.87 4.90
N GLU A 119 2.23 -17.84 4.35
CA GLU A 119 0.85 -18.23 4.64
C GLU A 119 0.80 -19.73 4.88
N TYR A 120 -0.04 -20.17 5.82
CA TYR A 120 -0.31 -21.57 6.05
C TYR A 120 -1.78 -21.87 5.79
N LEU A 121 -2.07 -22.83 4.92
CA LEU A 121 -3.41 -23.21 4.54
C LEU A 121 -3.94 -24.36 5.42
N ALA A 122 -4.74 -24.05 6.43
CA ALA A 122 -5.46 -25.01 7.23
C ALA A 122 -6.88 -25.22 6.65
N LYS A 123 -7.23 -26.45 6.26
CA LYS A 123 -8.52 -26.81 5.65
C LYS A 123 -9.44 -27.48 6.66
N PHE A 124 -10.63 -26.93 6.83
CA PHE A 124 -11.68 -27.47 7.69
C PHE A 124 -12.99 -27.64 6.88
N GLY A 125 -13.09 -28.74 6.16
CA GLY A 125 -14.21 -28.96 5.23
C GLY A 125 -14.25 -27.92 4.11
N ALA A 126 -15.30 -27.11 4.05
CA ALA A 126 -15.44 -26.03 3.06
C ALA A 126 -14.78 -24.71 3.50
N LEU A 127 -14.32 -24.62 4.76
CA LEU A 127 -13.67 -23.44 5.31
C LEU A 127 -12.15 -23.61 5.27
N ASN A 128 -11.45 -22.60 4.78
CA ASN A 128 -10.02 -22.45 4.89
C ASN A 128 -9.70 -21.39 5.95
N ILE A 129 -8.75 -21.68 6.81
CA ILE A 129 -8.17 -20.72 7.77
C ILE A 129 -6.71 -20.55 7.36
N VAL A 130 -6.32 -19.30 7.08
CA VAL A 130 -5.00 -18.99 6.53
C VAL A 130 -4.29 -17.97 7.43
N PRO A 131 -3.64 -18.42 8.52
CA PRO A 131 -2.72 -17.55 9.24
C PRO A 131 -1.57 -17.13 8.33
N HIS A 132 -1.19 -15.87 8.43
CA HIS A 132 -0.11 -15.31 7.62
C HIS A 132 0.75 -14.34 8.43
N ALA A 133 2.00 -14.24 8.03
CA ALA A 133 2.97 -13.33 8.59
C ALA A 133 3.92 -12.84 7.51
N GLY A 134 4.48 -11.64 7.70
CA GLY A 134 5.46 -11.10 6.77
C GLY A 134 6.32 -10.00 7.38
N ILE A 135 7.28 -9.57 6.58
CA ILE A 135 8.10 -8.40 6.85
C ILE A 135 8.15 -7.59 5.55
N ARG A 136 7.94 -6.29 5.65
CA ARG A 136 8.09 -5.34 4.54
C ARG A 136 8.99 -4.21 4.97
N LEU A 137 10.00 -3.93 4.15
CA LEU A 137 10.82 -2.74 4.23
C LEU A 137 10.35 -1.77 3.15
N THR A 138 10.19 -0.51 3.52
CA THR A 138 9.94 0.59 2.59
C THR A 138 10.96 1.69 2.87
N ARG A 139 11.73 2.06 1.85
CA ARG A 139 12.64 3.21 1.89
C ARG A 139 12.08 4.28 0.98
N ILE A 140 11.95 5.49 1.50
CA ILE A 140 11.46 6.67 0.79
C ILE A 140 12.58 7.71 0.81
N ASP A 141 12.98 8.16 -0.36
CA ASP A 141 14.00 9.17 -0.59
C ASP A 141 13.33 10.33 -1.33
N MET A 142 13.21 11.48 -0.69
CA MET A 142 12.60 12.67 -1.28
C MET A 142 13.68 13.65 -1.69
N ASP A 143 13.52 14.27 -2.85
CA ASP A 143 14.39 15.33 -3.30
C ASP A 143 14.24 16.56 -2.40
N ASP A 144 15.33 17.30 -2.21
CA ASP A 144 15.31 18.54 -1.44
C ASP A 144 14.50 19.62 -2.15
N SER A 145 13.76 20.38 -1.35
CA SER A 145 12.97 21.52 -1.83
C SER A 145 13.84 22.62 -2.41
N LYS A 146 13.40 23.16 -3.56
CA LYS A 146 14.04 24.35 -4.16
C LYS A 146 13.98 25.60 -3.27
N PHE A 147 13.06 25.60 -2.31
CA PHE A 147 12.95 26.67 -1.31
C PHE A 147 13.80 26.44 -0.07
N GLY A 148 14.63 25.39 -0.04
CA GLY A 148 15.63 25.13 0.98
C GLY A 148 15.12 24.29 2.16
N ALA A 149 14.13 23.45 1.95
CA ALA A 149 13.83 22.37 2.86
C ALA A 149 14.61 21.11 2.45
N ASP A 150 15.41 20.57 3.35
CA ASP A 150 16.15 19.33 3.18
C ASP A 150 15.37 18.21 3.88
N TYR A 151 15.09 17.11 3.16
CA TYR A 151 14.34 15.96 3.68
C TYR A 151 15.25 14.80 4.04
N ASP A 152 15.03 14.23 5.20
CA ASP A 152 15.72 13.00 5.59
C ASP A 152 15.12 11.79 4.88
N THR A 153 15.96 10.86 4.40
CA THR A 153 15.51 9.56 3.92
C THR A 153 14.78 8.80 5.02
N MET A 154 13.61 8.25 4.69
CA MET A 154 12.83 7.41 5.60
C MET A 154 13.07 5.93 5.34
N THR A 155 13.21 5.13 6.40
CA THR A 155 13.21 3.67 6.31
C THR A 155 12.21 3.08 7.32
N VAL A 156 11.21 2.40 6.78
CA VAL A 156 10.08 1.85 7.54
C VAL A 156 10.07 0.33 7.43
N TYR A 157 9.89 -0.34 8.55
CA TYR A 157 9.73 -1.79 8.65
C TYR A 157 8.32 -2.10 9.15
N GLN A 158 7.58 -2.90 8.41
CA GLN A 158 6.23 -3.36 8.76
C GLN A 158 6.23 -4.89 8.91
N MET A 159 5.53 -5.37 9.93
CA MET A 159 5.40 -6.81 10.21
C MET A 159 3.91 -7.19 10.20
N PRO A 160 3.27 -7.35 9.02
CA PRO A 160 1.88 -7.79 8.96
C PRO A 160 1.73 -9.21 9.55
N LEU A 161 0.79 -9.33 10.50
CA LEU A 161 0.42 -10.58 11.16
C LEU A 161 -1.10 -10.70 11.12
N GLY A 162 -1.64 -11.77 10.58
CA GLY A 162 -3.08 -11.89 10.42
C GLY A 162 -3.59 -13.30 10.19
N VAL A 163 -4.90 -13.38 10.03
CA VAL A 163 -5.62 -14.61 9.70
C VAL A 163 -6.69 -14.29 8.67
N ALA A 164 -6.65 -14.98 7.53
CA ALA A 164 -7.71 -14.94 6.55
C ALA A 164 -8.62 -16.18 6.69
N PHE A 165 -9.90 -15.96 6.47
CA PHE A 165 -10.94 -16.99 6.37
C PHE A 165 -11.48 -16.97 4.96
N SER A 166 -11.53 -18.12 4.29
CA SER A 166 -12.09 -18.24 2.95
C SER A 166 -12.85 -19.54 2.78
N GLY A 167 -13.74 -19.57 1.80
CA GLY A 167 -14.43 -20.77 1.39
C GLY A 167 -14.42 -20.86 -0.12
N THR A 168 -14.59 -22.05 -0.69
CA THR A 168 -14.71 -22.24 -2.13
C THR A 168 -16.05 -22.87 -2.45
N PHE A 169 -16.80 -22.26 -3.35
CA PHE A 169 -18.13 -22.69 -3.79
C PHE A 169 -18.13 -22.89 -5.30
N ASP A 170 -18.60 -24.04 -5.75
CA ASP A 170 -18.78 -24.32 -7.17
C ASP A 170 -20.23 -24.02 -7.59
N THR A 171 -20.40 -23.12 -8.55
CA THR A 171 -21.72 -22.78 -9.09
C THR A 171 -21.66 -22.51 -10.60
N ASN A 172 -22.43 -23.27 -11.38
CA ASN A 172 -22.54 -23.12 -12.84
C ASN A 172 -21.18 -23.06 -13.57
N GLY A 173 -20.20 -23.85 -13.11
CA GLY A 173 -18.85 -23.90 -13.68
C GLY A 173 -17.94 -22.75 -13.25
N TRP A 174 -18.38 -21.92 -12.32
CA TRP A 174 -17.55 -20.95 -11.61
C TRP A 174 -17.09 -21.50 -10.28
N LYS A 175 -15.83 -21.26 -9.93
CA LYS A 175 -15.32 -21.40 -8.56
C LYS A 175 -15.33 -20.01 -7.93
N VAL A 176 -16.11 -19.83 -6.88
CA VAL A 176 -16.24 -18.55 -6.18
C VAL A 176 -15.66 -18.71 -4.78
N ALA A 177 -14.73 -17.85 -4.43
CA ALA A 177 -14.01 -17.87 -3.16
C ALA A 177 -14.14 -16.52 -2.44
N PRO A 178 -15.16 -16.32 -1.61
CA PRO A 178 -15.20 -15.17 -0.69
C PRO A 178 -14.14 -15.33 0.39
N MET A 179 -13.61 -14.19 0.85
CA MET A 179 -12.62 -14.13 1.93
C MET A 179 -12.85 -12.96 2.87
N VAL A 180 -12.41 -13.12 4.11
CA VAL A 180 -12.25 -12.07 5.11
C VAL A 180 -10.87 -12.23 5.74
N ASP A 181 -10.09 -11.16 5.81
CA ASP A 181 -8.79 -11.10 6.46
C ASP A 181 -8.81 -10.07 7.59
N LEU A 182 -8.19 -10.44 8.71
CA LEU A 182 -7.97 -9.56 9.85
C LEU A 182 -6.50 -9.60 10.22
N SER A 183 -5.87 -8.44 10.26
CA SER A 183 -4.44 -8.35 10.54
C SER A 183 -4.08 -7.10 11.37
N VAL A 184 -2.98 -7.20 12.08
CA VAL A 184 -2.28 -6.08 12.71
C VAL A 184 -0.96 -5.89 11.99
N VAL A 185 -0.51 -4.64 11.86
CA VAL A 185 0.71 -4.30 11.12
C VAL A 185 1.67 -3.49 12.01
N PRO A 186 2.35 -4.13 12.99
CA PRO A 186 3.39 -3.46 13.75
C PRO A 186 4.40 -2.77 12.82
N THR A 187 4.63 -1.48 13.06
CA THR A 187 5.46 -0.63 12.22
C THR A 187 6.58 -0.02 13.05
N PHE A 188 7.80 -0.14 12.55
CA PHE A 188 9.04 0.27 13.20
C PHE A 188 9.87 1.14 12.24
N GLY A 189 10.95 1.75 12.77
CA GLY A 189 11.81 2.64 12.00
C GLY A 189 11.27 4.06 11.94
N ASP A 190 11.53 4.74 10.83
CA ASP A 190 11.12 6.13 10.63
C ASP A 190 9.63 6.20 10.31
N LYS A 191 8.83 6.70 11.25
CA LYS A 191 7.39 6.89 11.07
C LYS A 191 7.02 8.34 10.74
N ASP A 192 7.99 9.22 10.92
CA ASP A 192 7.84 10.66 10.71
C ASP A 192 8.76 11.09 9.56
N VAL A 193 8.25 11.85 8.60
CA VAL A 193 9.05 12.60 7.64
C VAL A 193 9.71 13.75 8.41
N LYS A 194 11.02 13.78 8.40
CA LYS A 194 11.81 14.86 9.00
C LYS A 194 12.31 15.78 7.91
N TYR A 195 12.24 17.06 8.17
CA TYR A 195 12.78 18.08 7.26
C TYR A 195 13.41 19.21 8.03
N THR A 196 14.40 19.84 7.41
CA THR A 196 15.07 21.01 7.94
C THR A 196 14.87 22.19 6.98
N PHE A 197 14.34 23.29 7.49
CA PHE A 197 14.12 24.52 6.73
C PHE A 197 14.75 25.71 7.46
N VAL A 198 15.67 26.40 6.77
CA VAL A 198 16.38 27.58 7.32
C VAL A 198 16.99 27.31 8.72
N GLY A 199 17.53 26.11 8.92
CA GLY A 199 18.15 25.67 10.18
C GLY A 199 17.20 25.31 11.32
N ALA A 200 15.89 25.31 11.08
CA ALA A 200 14.89 24.75 11.98
C ALA A 200 14.44 23.37 11.47
N SER A 201 14.43 22.37 12.34
CA SER A 201 13.98 21.01 11.98
C SER A 201 12.58 20.79 12.53
N ASP A 202 11.74 20.12 11.72
CA ASP A 202 10.39 19.69 12.10
C ASP A 202 10.13 18.28 11.55
N SER A 203 9.01 17.67 11.92
CA SER A 203 8.67 16.34 11.47
C SER A 203 7.16 16.11 11.39
N ASN A 204 6.76 15.37 10.37
CA ASN A 204 5.35 15.02 10.12
C ASN A 204 5.17 13.50 10.16
N ARG A 205 4.24 13.00 11.01
CA ARG A 205 3.94 11.60 11.09
C ARG A 205 3.23 11.09 9.84
N VAL A 206 3.79 10.04 9.22
CA VAL A 206 3.26 9.40 8.01
C VAL A 206 2.78 7.98 8.27
N PHE A 207 3.40 7.26 9.21
CA PHE A 207 3.05 5.89 9.54
C PHE A 207 2.58 5.72 10.98
N ASP A 208 1.55 4.91 11.18
CA ASP A 208 1.11 4.45 12.50
C ASP A 208 1.98 3.34 13.04
N SER A 209 2.01 3.19 14.38
CA SER A 209 2.83 2.15 15.02
C SER A 209 2.24 0.74 14.91
N ASN A 210 0.93 0.61 15.03
CA ASN A 210 0.25 -0.70 15.04
C ASN A 210 -1.14 -0.60 14.41
N PRO A 211 -1.27 -0.24 13.13
CA PRO A 211 -2.57 -0.18 12.50
C PRO A 211 -3.21 -1.57 12.40
N ILE A 212 -4.54 -1.60 12.52
CA ILE A 212 -5.35 -2.80 12.31
C ILE A 212 -5.94 -2.73 10.92
N ARG A 213 -5.89 -3.84 10.20
CA ARG A 213 -6.46 -3.96 8.86
C ARG A 213 -7.52 -5.06 8.83
N ALA A 214 -8.65 -4.74 8.22
CA ALA A 214 -9.69 -5.68 7.85
C ALA A 214 -9.87 -5.64 6.34
N THR A 215 -9.90 -6.80 5.69
CA THR A 215 -10.14 -6.89 4.24
C THR A 215 -11.25 -7.89 3.97
N ILE A 216 -12.17 -7.53 3.10
CA ILE A 216 -13.16 -8.44 2.54
C ILE A 216 -12.92 -8.56 1.05
N GLY A 217 -13.13 -9.74 0.49
CA GLY A 217 -12.90 -9.95 -0.93
C GLY A 217 -13.67 -11.13 -1.48
N VAL A 218 -13.69 -11.21 -2.80
CA VAL A 218 -14.22 -12.35 -3.54
C VAL A 218 -13.37 -12.58 -4.77
N GLU A 219 -13.03 -13.83 -5.01
CA GLU A 219 -12.42 -14.28 -6.25
C GLU A 219 -13.40 -15.22 -6.98
N ALA A 220 -13.50 -15.06 -8.29
CA ALA A 220 -14.31 -15.90 -9.15
C ALA A 220 -13.48 -16.41 -10.33
N GLN A 221 -13.33 -17.72 -10.45
CA GLN A 221 -12.56 -18.37 -11.50
C GLN A 221 -13.47 -19.17 -12.42
N LYS A 222 -13.26 -19.03 -13.73
CA LYS A 222 -13.86 -19.86 -14.75
C LYS A 222 -12.88 -20.07 -15.89
N ASP A 223 -12.61 -21.34 -16.21
CA ASP A 223 -11.63 -21.74 -17.21
C ASP A 223 -10.26 -21.09 -16.95
N ALA A 224 -9.74 -20.35 -17.90
CA ALA A 224 -8.47 -19.63 -17.82
C ALA A 224 -8.57 -18.25 -17.13
N TRP A 225 -9.78 -17.79 -16.79
CA TRP A 225 -10.01 -16.45 -16.28
C TRP A 225 -10.24 -16.44 -14.77
N THR A 226 -9.63 -15.49 -14.10
CA THR A 226 -9.84 -15.21 -12.67
C THR A 226 -10.14 -13.73 -12.49
N PHE A 227 -11.22 -13.42 -11.78
CA PHE A 227 -11.67 -12.08 -11.42
C PHE A 227 -11.59 -11.94 -9.92
N GLY A 228 -11.06 -10.85 -9.42
CA GLY A 228 -11.00 -10.56 -8.00
C GLY A 228 -11.45 -9.15 -7.68
N LEU A 229 -12.18 -9.02 -6.57
CA LEU A 229 -12.56 -7.75 -5.96
C LEU A 229 -12.22 -7.79 -4.48
N ASN A 230 -11.57 -6.74 -3.98
CA ASN A 230 -11.21 -6.62 -2.59
C ASN A 230 -11.49 -5.20 -2.09
N TYR A 231 -11.96 -5.12 -0.86
CA TYR A 231 -12.06 -3.87 -0.12
C TYR A 231 -11.37 -4.03 1.22
N GLY A 232 -10.48 -3.11 1.53
CA GLY A 232 -9.70 -3.07 2.77
C GLY A 232 -9.95 -1.79 3.55
N LEU A 233 -10.07 -1.94 4.86
CA LEU A 233 -10.10 -0.85 5.82
C LEU A 233 -8.88 -0.99 6.73
N THR A 234 -8.10 0.06 6.86
CA THR A 234 -7.01 0.14 7.85
C THR A 234 -7.31 1.29 8.81
N ALA A 235 -7.28 1.00 10.09
CA ALA A 235 -7.44 1.99 11.15
C ALA A 235 -6.18 2.03 12.01
N GLY A 236 -5.69 3.23 12.25
CA GLY A 236 -4.50 3.49 13.06
C GLY A 236 -4.77 4.41 14.23
N GLY A 237 -3.72 4.87 14.89
CA GLY A 237 -3.78 5.94 15.87
C GLY A 237 -4.02 7.31 15.21
N ASP A 238 -4.22 8.33 16.03
CA ASP A 238 -4.36 9.72 15.60
C ASP A 238 -5.49 9.94 14.55
N ASP A 239 -6.61 9.20 14.69
CA ASP A 239 -7.78 9.25 13.79
C ASP A 239 -7.43 8.95 12.31
N ARG A 240 -6.39 8.15 12.07
CA ARG A 240 -6.02 7.71 10.72
C ARG A 240 -6.91 6.59 10.24
N MET A 241 -7.41 6.75 9.03
CA MET A 241 -8.21 5.75 8.33
C MET A 241 -7.76 5.67 6.86
N ASN A 242 -7.64 4.43 6.38
CA ASN A 242 -7.39 4.16 4.98
C ASN A 242 -8.44 3.18 4.46
N ASN A 243 -9.07 3.54 3.36
CA ASN A 243 -9.99 2.68 2.61
C ASN A 243 -9.32 2.33 1.29
N ALA A 244 -9.22 1.05 0.97
CA ALA A 244 -8.59 0.58 -0.25
C ALA A 244 -9.54 -0.32 -1.04
N PHE A 245 -9.65 -0.09 -2.33
CA PHE A 245 -10.38 -0.92 -3.27
C PHE A 245 -9.42 -1.48 -4.32
N ASN A 246 -9.58 -2.75 -4.64
CA ASN A 246 -8.82 -3.40 -5.70
C ASN A 246 -9.74 -4.27 -6.56
N ALA A 247 -9.61 -4.14 -7.88
CA ALA A 247 -10.21 -5.05 -8.86
C ALA A 247 -9.11 -5.62 -9.74
N ASN A 248 -9.08 -6.94 -9.90
CA ASN A 248 -8.08 -7.60 -10.72
C ASN A 248 -8.72 -8.57 -11.73
N LEU A 249 -8.01 -8.79 -12.81
CA LEU A 249 -8.32 -9.76 -13.84
C LEU A 249 -7.03 -10.49 -14.20
N ARG A 250 -7.06 -11.83 -14.16
CA ARG A 250 -5.95 -12.68 -14.56
C ARG A 250 -6.41 -13.66 -15.65
N TYR A 251 -5.54 -13.87 -16.61
CA TYR A 251 -5.67 -14.90 -17.63
C TYR A 251 -4.49 -15.87 -17.54
N SER A 252 -4.77 -17.17 -17.46
CA SER A 252 -3.77 -18.25 -17.40
C SER A 252 -3.78 -19.02 -18.71
N PHE A 253 -2.62 -19.18 -19.37
CA PHE A 253 -2.45 -19.87 -20.65
C PHE A 253 -1.45 -21.02 -20.56
#